data_14e251124f05c5bdf6c67004a193edc1
#
_entry.id   14e251124f05c5bdf6c67004a193edc1
#
_cell.length_a   1.000
_cell.length_b   1.000
_cell.length_c   1.000
_cell.angle_alpha   90.00
_cell.angle_beta   90.00
_cell.angle_gamma   90.00
#
_symmetry.space_group_name_H-M   'P 1'
#
loop_
_entity.id
_entity.type
_entity.pdbx_description
1 polymer ?
#
loop_
_entity_poly.entity_id
_entity_poly.type
_entity_poly.pdbx_seq_one_letter_code
_entity_poly.pdbx_strand_id
1 'polypeptide(L)'
;MGLFDIFKKKEPLTEEQIKWNYLWELWSQEEIGAPYDALMTYDSEINNGGHAQFFYNVSNCGDLAKAIKKLCEVLPTDLGNNLQKAYDVFLKSAEEETEELDNILEECDNFFYNNEQLILDILQEYANTLEVY
;
A
#
# COMPACT_ATOMS: atom_id res chain seq x y z
N MET A 1 -20.83 32.04 4.27
CA MET A 1 -19.48 31.50 4.30
C MET A 1 -18.65 32.07 3.17
N GLY A 2 -17.61 32.78 3.49
CA GLY A 2 -16.75 33.40 2.50
C GLY A 2 -15.39 32.72 2.41
N LEU A 3 -14.61 33.15 1.45
CA LEU A 3 -13.24 32.71 1.23
C LEU A 3 -12.37 32.83 2.50
N PHE A 4 -12.68 33.81 3.34
CA PHE A 4 -11.95 34.03 4.59
C PHE A 4 -12.11 32.91 5.62
N ASP A 5 -13.26 32.24 5.63
CA ASP A 5 -13.48 31.12 6.54
C ASP A 5 -12.64 29.91 6.17
N ILE A 6 -12.38 29.73 4.89
CA ILE A 6 -11.51 28.67 4.39
C ILE A 6 -10.06 28.93 4.83
N PHE A 7 -9.58 30.15 4.72
CA PHE A 7 -8.23 30.52 5.13
C PHE A 7 -8.04 30.51 6.65
N LYS A 8 -9.04 30.91 7.40
CA LYS A 8 -8.99 30.93 8.86
C LYS A 8 -8.96 29.56 9.48
N LYS A 9 -9.56 28.56 8.80
CA LYS A 9 -9.62 27.16 9.26
C LYS A 9 -8.41 26.33 8.83
N LYS A 10 -7.54 26.89 8.01
CA LYS A 10 -6.35 26.20 7.56
C LYS A 10 -5.30 26.25 8.66
N GLU A 11 -5.27 25.23 9.48
CA GLU A 11 -4.28 25.06 10.52
C GLU A 11 -2.93 24.67 9.92
N PRO A 12 -1.81 25.07 10.54
CA PRO A 12 -0.51 24.62 10.10
C PRO A 12 -0.41 23.10 10.27
N LEU A 13 0.31 22.45 9.36
CA LEU A 13 0.54 21.02 9.41
C LEU A 13 1.35 20.67 10.66
N THR A 14 1.03 19.52 11.27
CA THR A 14 1.82 18.96 12.35
C THR A 14 3.15 18.45 11.79
N GLU A 15 4.15 18.23 12.66
CA GLU A 15 5.41 17.65 12.27
C GLU A 15 5.21 16.27 11.62
N GLU A 16 4.31 15.45 12.15
CA GLU A 16 3.96 14.15 11.58
C GLU A 16 3.38 14.26 10.18
N GLN A 17 2.49 15.23 9.95
CA GLN A 17 1.90 15.46 8.63
C GLN A 17 2.96 15.93 7.61
N ILE A 18 3.88 16.77 8.03
CA ILE A 18 4.98 17.25 7.17
C ILE A 18 5.85 16.06 6.77
N LYS A 19 6.21 15.21 7.71
CA LYS A 19 7.03 14.02 7.45
C LYS A 19 6.29 12.99 6.61
N TRP A 20 4.99 12.82 6.81
CA TRP A 20 4.15 11.97 5.98
C TRP A 20 4.14 12.43 4.52
N ASN A 21 3.93 13.72 4.30
CA ASN A 21 3.93 14.28 2.96
C ASN A 21 5.30 14.15 2.30
N TYR A 22 6.37 14.35 3.07
CA TYR A 22 7.73 14.20 2.58
C TYR A 22 8.04 12.75 2.18
N LEU A 23 7.56 11.78 2.96
CA LEU A 23 7.71 10.36 2.65
C LEU A 23 7.15 10.05 1.25
N TRP A 24 5.92 10.50 0.96
CA TRP A 24 5.30 10.26 -0.33
C TRP A 24 5.96 11.02 -1.47
N GLU A 25 6.50 12.19 -1.20
CA GLU A 25 7.31 12.92 -2.18
C GLU A 25 8.58 12.14 -2.55
N LEU A 26 9.29 11.62 -1.55
CA LEU A 26 10.47 10.78 -1.79
C LEU A 26 10.10 9.51 -2.56
N TRP A 27 8.99 8.89 -2.22
CA TRP A 27 8.52 7.70 -2.95
C TRP A 27 8.26 8.01 -4.42
N SER A 28 7.63 9.15 -4.73
CA SER A 28 7.36 9.55 -6.10
C SER A 28 8.64 9.81 -6.90
N GLN A 29 9.73 10.14 -6.23
CA GLN A 29 11.05 10.37 -6.80
C GLN A 29 11.93 9.11 -6.79
N GLU A 30 11.37 7.96 -6.39
CA GLU A 30 12.10 6.70 -6.29
C GLU A 30 13.28 6.76 -5.31
N GLU A 31 13.17 7.56 -4.25
CA GLU A 31 14.21 7.76 -3.25
C GLU A 31 13.97 7.00 -1.94
N ILE A 32 12.96 6.12 -1.90
CA ILE A 32 12.69 5.28 -0.73
C ILE A 32 13.31 3.90 -0.96
N GLY A 33 14.10 3.45 0.01
CA GLY A 33 14.72 2.12 -0.03
C GLY A 33 13.80 1.01 0.44
N ALA A 34 14.21 -0.23 0.14
CA ALA A 34 13.51 -1.43 0.59
C ALA A 34 13.57 -1.55 2.12
N PRO A 35 12.55 -2.09 2.77
CA PRO A 35 11.31 -2.65 2.21
C PRO A 35 10.18 -1.64 2.09
N TYR A 36 10.39 -0.39 2.51
CA TYR A 36 9.33 0.62 2.60
C TYR A 36 8.81 1.06 1.23
N ASP A 37 9.67 1.10 0.22
CA ASP A 37 9.27 1.39 -1.16
C ASP A 37 8.23 0.37 -1.66
N ALA A 38 8.48 -0.91 -1.41
CA ALA A 38 7.55 -1.98 -1.78
C ALA A 38 6.25 -1.88 -1.00
N LEU A 39 6.31 -1.56 0.29
CA LEU A 39 5.12 -1.41 1.14
C LEU A 39 4.25 -0.23 0.67
N MET A 40 4.86 0.89 0.31
CA MET A 40 4.15 2.05 -0.21
C MET A 40 3.51 1.76 -1.56
N THR A 41 4.21 1.05 -2.43
CA THR A 41 3.67 0.62 -3.73
C THR A 41 2.48 -0.31 -3.53
N TYR A 42 2.59 -1.27 -2.63
CA TYR A 42 1.50 -2.18 -2.31
C TYR A 42 0.26 -1.42 -1.84
N ASP A 43 0.42 -0.54 -0.84
CA ASP A 43 -0.68 0.28 -0.33
C ASP A 43 -1.34 1.12 -1.43
N SER A 44 -0.53 1.78 -2.25
CA SER A 44 -1.01 2.62 -3.34
C SER A 44 -1.77 1.82 -4.39
N GLU A 45 -1.26 0.67 -4.81
CA GLU A 45 -1.88 -0.17 -5.84
C GLU A 45 -3.19 -0.79 -5.37
N ILE A 46 -3.24 -1.26 -4.12
CA ILE A 46 -4.49 -1.84 -3.59
C ILE A 46 -5.58 -0.77 -3.53
N ASN A 47 -5.25 0.43 -3.08
CA ASN A 47 -6.21 1.54 -3.02
C ASN A 47 -6.67 1.97 -4.41
N ASN A 48 -5.86 1.76 -5.44
CA ASN A 48 -6.19 2.14 -6.79
C ASN A 48 -7.04 1.08 -7.53
N GLY A 49 -6.78 -0.20 -7.30
CA GLY A 49 -7.49 -1.23 -8.06
C GLY A 49 -7.45 -2.64 -7.48
N GLY A 50 -7.08 -2.81 -6.20
CA GLY A 50 -7.09 -4.10 -5.53
C GLY A 50 -5.88 -4.97 -5.83
N HIS A 51 -5.90 -6.19 -5.28
CA HIS A 51 -4.77 -7.12 -5.41
C HIS A 51 -4.51 -7.54 -6.87
N ALA A 52 -5.55 -7.72 -7.66
CA ALA A 52 -5.38 -8.11 -9.07
C ALA A 52 -4.57 -7.06 -9.83
N GLN A 53 -4.86 -5.78 -9.63
CA GLN A 53 -4.11 -4.70 -10.26
C GLN A 53 -2.67 -4.66 -9.78
N PHE A 54 -2.45 -4.83 -8.47
CA PHE A 54 -1.11 -4.88 -7.90
C PHE A 54 -0.27 -5.99 -8.55
N PHE A 55 -0.81 -7.20 -8.62
CA PHE A 55 -0.10 -8.34 -9.21
C PHE A 55 0.20 -8.10 -10.69
N TYR A 56 -0.78 -7.58 -11.42
CA TYR A 56 -0.63 -7.31 -12.84
C TYR A 56 0.47 -6.28 -13.10
N ASN A 57 0.43 -5.16 -12.38
CA ASN A 57 1.39 -4.07 -12.57
C ASN A 57 2.81 -4.48 -12.16
N VAL A 58 2.96 -5.17 -11.04
CA VAL A 58 4.27 -5.61 -10.57
C VAL A 58 4.86 -6.69 -11.48
N SER A 59 4.04 -7.62 -11.96
CA SER A 59 4.52 -8.67 -12.86
C SER A 59 5.03 -8.11 -14.20
N ASN A 60 4.48 -6.98 -14.64
CA ASN A 60 4.95 -6.30 -15.84
C ASN A 60 6.27 -5.55 -15.65
N CYS A 61 6.63 -5.25 -14.40
CA CYS A 61 7.82 -4.46 -14.07
C CYS A 61 8.96 -5.28 -13.47
N GLY A 62 8.71 -6.53 -13.06
CA GLY A 62 9.73 -7.33 -12.38
C GLY A 62 9.22 -8.69 -11.90
N ASP A 63 9.89 -9.20 -10.86
CA ASP A 63 9.61 -10.51 -10.27
C ASP A 63 8.55 -10.37 -9.16
N LEU A 64 7.32 -10.74 -9.49
CA LEU A 64 6.20 -10.64 -8.56
C LEU A 64 6.39 -11.53 -7.32
N ALA A 65 6.84 -12.77 -7.51
CA ALA A 65 7.05 -13.70 -6.38
C ALA A 65 8.05 -13.15 -5.38
N LYS A 66 9.13 -12.54 -5.87
CA LYS A 66 10.15 -11.92 -5.03
C LYS A 66 9.59 -10.70 -4.30
N ALA A 67 8.79 -9.89 -4.97
CA ALA A 67 8.15 -8.73 -4.36
C ALA A 67 7.23 -9.13 -3.22
N ILE A 68 6.43 -10.17 -3.41
CA ILE A 68 5.51 -10.68 -2.39
C ILE A 68 6.30 -11.21 -1.18
N LYS A 69 7.38 -11.94 -1.43
CA LYS A 69 8.23 -12.44 -0.35
C LYS A 69 8.77 -11.31 0.51
N LYS A 70 9.27 -10.25 -0.11
CA LYS A 70 9.78 -9.07 0.61
C LYS A 70 8.69 -8.37 1.40
N LEU A 71 7.49 -8.24 0.82
CA LEU A 71 6.36 -7.65 1.52
C LEU A 71 5.95 -8.45 2.74
N CYS A 72 5.92 -9.78 2.64
CA CYS A 72 5.57 -10.64 3.77
C CYS A 72 6.57 -10.54 4.92
N GLU A 73 7.81 -10.10 4.67
CA GLU A 73 8.81 -9.88 5.71
C GLU A 73 8.50 -8.61 6.55
N VAL A 74 7.81 -7.63 5.99
CA VAL A 74 7.52 -6.36 6.67
C VAL A 74 6.08 -6.22 7.09
N LEU A 75 5.14 -6.88 6.40
CA LEU A 75 3.72 -6.82 6.75
C LEU A 75 3.43 -7.53 8.07
N PRO A 76 2.45 -7.03 8.85
CA PRO A 76 1.88 -7.83 9.95
C PRO A 76 1.44 -9.19 9.44
N THR A 77 1.56 -10.22 10.27
CA THR A 77 1.33 -11.62 9.87
C THR A 77 0.00 -11.83 9.15
N ASP A 78 -1.08 -11.27 9.67
CA ASP A 78 -2.40 -11.47 9.07
C ASP A 78 -2.50 -10.84 7.68
N LEU A 79 -1.89 -9.67 7.48
CA LEU A 79 -1.84 -9.02 6.18
C LEU A 79 -0.92 -9.75 5.20
N GLY A 80 0.19 -10.29 5.70
CA GLY A 80 1.08 -11.12 4.89
C GLY A 80 0.39 -12.39 4.42
N ASN A 81 -0.35 -13.06 5.31
CA ASN A 81 -1.13 -14.24 4.97
C ASN A 81 -2.23 -13.92 3.96
N ASN A 82 -2.87 -12.76 4.12
CA ASN A 82 -3.88 -12.29 3.18
C ASN A 82 -3.30 -12.05 1.78
N LEU A 83 -2.13 -11.43 1.71
CA LEU A 83 -1.42 -11.20 0.46
C LEU A 83 -1.05 -12.53 -0.22
N GLN A 84 -0.53 -13.49 0.54
CA GLN A 84 -0.17 -14.81 0.01
C GLN A 84 -1.40 -15.53 -0.52
N LYS A 85 -2.53 -15.48 0.20
CA LYS A 85 -3.79 -16.05 -0.23
C LYS A 85 -4.26 -15.42 -1.54
N ALA A 86 -4.21 -14.10 -1.62
CA ALA A 86 -4.59 -13.38 -2.83
C ALA A 86 -3.71 -13.79 -4.03
N TYR A 87 -2.41 -13.93 -3.80
CA TYR A 87 -1.48 -14.36 -4.85
C TYR A 87 -1.78 -15.76 -5.35
N ASP A 88 -2.02 -16.71 -4.44
CA ASP A 88 -2.36 -18.08 -4.80
C ASP A 88 -3.63 -18.14 -5.65
N VAL A 89 -4.63 -17.35 -5.29
CA VAL A 89 -5.89 -17.23 -6.06
C VAL A 89 -5.64 -16.59 -7.42
N PHE A 90 -4.81 -15.56 -7.48
CA PHE A 90 -4.44 -14.90 -8.73
C PHE A 90 -3.79 -15.89 -9.72
N LEU A 91 -2.89 -16.73 -9.24
CA LEU A 91 -2.24 -17.76 -10.06
C LEU A 91 -3.24 -18.78 -10.59
N LYS A 92 -4.20 -19.22 -9.76
CA LYS A 92 -5.27 -20.11 -10.18
C LYS A 92 -6.17 -19.46 -11.23
N SER A 93 -6.51 -18.19 -11.05
CA SER A 93 -7.34 -17.42 -11.99
C SER A 93 -6.68 -17.28 -13.36
N ALA A 94 -5.35 -17.24 -13.40
CA ALA A 94 -4.61 -17.18 -14.66
C ALA A 94 -4.78 -18.46 -15.49
N GLU A 95 -4.99 -19.61 -14.84
CA GLU A 95 -5.25 -20.89 -15.49
C GLU A 95 -6.72 -21.03 -15.86
N GLU A 96 -7.63 -20.73 -14.94
CA GLU A 96 -9.07 -20.81 -15.14
C GLU A 96 -9.77 -19.79 -14.24
N GLU A 97 -10.25 -18.70 -14.84
CA GLU A 97 -10.99 -17.69 -14.10
C GLU A 97 -12.39 -18.20 -13.76
N THR A 98 -12.75 -18.08 -12.48
CA THR A 98 -14.08 -18.43 -11.97
C THR A 98 -14.62 -17.30 -11.09
N GLU A 99 -15.95 -17.23 -10.98
CA GLU A 99 -16.60 -16.28 -10.08
C GLU A 99 -16.17 -16.50 -8.63
N GLU A 100 -15.99 -17.75 -8.23
CA GLU A 100 -15.52 -18.07 -6.88
C GLU A 100 -14.15 -17.49 -6.58
N LEU A 101 -13.20 -17.60 -7.52
CA LEU A 101 -11.85 -17.03 -7.35
C LEU A 101 -11.90 -15.51 -7.31
N ASP A 102 -12.72 -14.89 -8.15
CA ASP A 102 -12.91 -13.43 -8.15
C ASP A 102 -13.46 -12.94 -6.82
N ASN A 103 -14.41 -13.69 -6.24
CA ASN A 103 -14.99 -13.36 -4.93
C ASN A 103 -13.94 -13.47 -3.81
N ILE A 104 -13.06 -14.45 -3.87
CA ILE A 104 -11.98 -14.58 -2.87
C ILE A 104 -11.00 -13.41 -2.98
N LEU A 105 -10.66 -12.97 -4.19
CA LEU A 105 -9.82 -11.79 -4.37
C LEU A 105 -10.47 -10.54 -3.79
N GLU A 106 -11.78 -10.38 -3.99
CA GLU A 106 -12.53 -9.25 -3.41
C GLU A 106 -12.51 -9.30 -1.89
N GLU A 107 -12.66 -10.50 -1.30
CA GLU A 107 -12.54 -10.67 0.14
C GLU A 107 -11.15 -10.27 0.66
N CYS A 108 -10.10 -10.60 -0.10
CA CYS A 108 -8.74 -10.20 0.24
C CYS A 108 -8.55 -8.69 0.18
N ASP A 109 -9.18 -8.03 -0.79
CA ASP A 109 -9.16 -6.57 -0.89
C ASP A 109 -9.86 -5.94 0.31
N ASN A 110 -11.02 -6.46 0.70
CA ASN A 110 -11.78 -5.97 1.85
C ASN A 110 -11.01 -6.18 3.16
N PHE A 111 -10.33 -7.31 3.31
CA PHE A 111 -9.49 -7.55 4.47
C PHE A 111 -8.36 -6.52 4.56
N PHE A 112 -7.74 -6.19 3.43
CA PHE A 112 -6.74 -5.13 3.37
C PHE A 112 -7.31 -3.80 3.85
N TYR A 113 -8.45 -3.37 3.30
CA TYR A 113 -9.05 -2.09 3.67
C TYR A 113 -9.41 -2.02 5.15
N ASN A 114 -9.88 -3.12 5.72
CA ASN A 114 -10.23 -3.17 7.15
C ASN A 114 -9.00 -3.14 8.06
N ASN A 115 -7.81 -3.43 7.54
CA ASN A 115 -6.56 -3.52 8.30
C ASN A 115 -5.48 -2.57 7.79
N GLU A 116 -5.79 -1.70 6.84
CA GLU A 116 -4.83 -0.79 6.23
C GLU A 116 -4.15 0.11 7.26
N GLN A 117 -4.83 0.47 8.33
CA GLN A 117 -4.26 1.35 9.36
C GLN A 117 -2.94 0.79 9.92
N LEU A 118 -2.80 -0.54 10.00
CA LEU A 118 -1.56 -1.16 10.44
C LEU A 118 -0.39 -0.82 9.51
N ILE A 119 -0.64 -0.79 8.20
CA ILE A 119 0.36 -0.41 7.21
C ILE A 119 0.69 1.08 7.33
N LEU A 120 -0.33 1.91 7.46
CA LEU A 120 -0.16 3.36 7.59
C LEU A 120 0.64 3.70 8.85
N ASP A 121 0.43 2.97 9.94
CA ASP A 121 1.18 3.15 11.18
C ASP A 121 2.67 2.80 10.99
N ILE A 122 2.98 1.72 10.28
CA ILE A 122 4.36 1.34 9.96
C ILE A 122 5.03 2.45 9.13
N LEU A 123 4.33 2.95 8.13
CA LEU A 123 4.85 4.00 7.25
C LEU A 123 5.04 5.32 8.00
N GLN A 124 4.12 5.67 8.91
CA GLN A 124 4.25 6.89 9.72
C GLN A 124 5.45 6.80 10.67
N GLU A 125 5.66 5.63 11.27
CA GLU A 125 6.82 5.39 12.11
C GLU A 125 8.12 5.58 11.32
N TYR A 126 8.16 5.07 10.10
CA TYR A 126 9.30 5.29 9.22
C TYR A 126 9.44 6.77 8.84
N ALA A 127 8.33 7.43 8.48
CA ALA A 127 8.33 8.85 8.13
C ALA A 127 8.90 9.70 9.28
N ASN A 128 8.58 9.35 10.52
CA ASN A 128 9.05 10.08 11.70
C ASN A 128 10.57 10.02 11.88
N THR A 129 11.24 9.06 11.24
CA THR A 129 12.71 8.98 11.26
C THR A 129 13.37 9.88 10.21
N LEU A 130 12.61 10.43 9.28
CA LEU A 130 13.14 11.24 8.20
C LEU A 130 13.45 12.66 8.67
N GLU A 131 14.54 13.21 8.13
CA GLU A 131 14.88 14.61 8.32
C GLU A 131 14.33 15.41 7.14
N VAL A 132 13.52 16.41 7.43
CA VAL A 132 12.91 17.28 6.43
C VAL A 132 13.70 18.58 6.35
N TYR A 133 14.17 18.86 5.14
CA TYR A 133 14.97 20.07 4.89
C TYR A 133 14.15 21.17 4.23
#